data_18dc7fde4a2ae809d9b4588f00984af9
#
_entry.id   18dc7fde4a2ae809d9b4588f00984af9
#
_cell.length_a   1.000
_cell.length_b   1.000
_cell.length_c   1.000
_cell.angle_alpha   90.00
_cell.angle_beta   90.00
_cell.angle_gamma   90.00
#
_symmetry.space_group_name_H-M   'P 1'
#
loop_
_entity.id
_entity.type
_entity.pdbx_description
1 polymer ?
#
loop_
_entity_poly.entity_id
_entity_poly.type
_entity_poly.pdbx_seq_one_letter_code
_entity_poly.pdbx_strand_id
1 'polypeptide(L)'
;DDICTLIEMVDEEEDRSMVKEIEKDIAHFEEDFEKLRIETLLSGEYDSCNAIMTLHAGTGGTEACDWVNMLYRMYTRWFQTKGFSVQVLDYLDGDITGIKNITFEVVGDNAYGYLKSEKGVHRLVRISPFNSAGKRQTSFASCDVVPDIEEDIDIDILEDDLKIDTYRASGAGGQHVNKTSSAIRITHLPTGIVVQCQNERSQHHNKEKAMQMLKAKLKLLQEQEQAEKVSDIRGEVKDIGFGNQIRSYVMQPYTLVKDHRTNVENGNVTAVLDGDLDMFINAYLKYVSGGEKGGTV
;
A
#
# COMPACT_ATOMS: atom_id res chain seq x y z
N ASP A 1 34.06 -15.92 -2.26
CA ASP A 1 35.24 -16.78 -2.34
C ASP A 1 35.85 -16.74 -3.76
N ASP A 2 35.10 -16.96 -4.82
CA ASP A 2 35.61 -17.06 -6.19
C ASP A 2 36.30 -15.76 -6.68
N ILE A 3 35.77 -14.58 -6.36
CA ILE A 3 36.39 -13.29 -6.67
C ILE A 3 37.74 -13.12 -5.99
N CYS A 4 37.89 -13.56 -4.71
CA CYS A 4 39.14 -13.50 -3.97
C CYS A 4 40.17 -14.38 -4.63
N THR A 5 39.78 -15.60 -5.05
CA THR A 5 40.67 -16.55 -5.72
C THR A 5 41.13 -16.00 -7.09
N LEU A 6 40.22 -15.33 -7.85
CA LEU A 6 40.58 -14.69 -9.11
C LEU A 6 41.57 -13.53 -8.92
N ILE A 7 41.42 -12.75 -7.85
CA ILE A 7 42.35 -11.65 -7.52
C ILE A 7 43.74 -12.21 -7.19
N GLU A 8 43.81 -13.28 -6.38
CA GLU A 8 45.09 -13.94 -6.04
C GLU A 8 45.78 -14.50 -7.29
N MET A 9 45.03 -15.12 -8.21
CA MET A 9 45.59 -15.64 -9.46
C MET A 9 46.16 -14.53 -10.36
N VAL A 10 45.45 -13.38 -10.47
CA VAL A 10 45.90 -12.22 -11.25
C VAL A 10 47.18 -11.60 -10.65
N ASP A 11 47.27 -11.55 -9.33
CA ASP A 11 48.47 -11.05 -8.63
C ASP A 11 49.67 -11.99 -8.79
N GLU A 12 49.46 -13.32 -8.77
CA GLU A 12 50.53 -14.31 -8.94
C GLU A 12 51.05 -14.38 -10.38
N GLU A 13 50.15 -14.28 -11.39
CA GLU A 13 50.49 -14.43 -12.81
C GLU A 13 50.83 -13.11 -13.50
N GLU A 14 50.70 -11.96 -12.82
CA GLU A 14 50.82 -10.59 -13.38
C GLU A 14 49.94 -10.34 -14.62
N ASP A 15 48.92 -11.17 -14.81
CA ASP A 15 48.00 -11.09 -16.00
C ASP A 15 46.88 -10.08 -15.78
N ARG A 16 47.08 -8.88 -16.31
CA ARG A 16 46.11 -7.80 -16.25
C ARG A 16 44.91 -7.96 -17.21
N SER A 17 44.87 -9.02 -18.02
CA SER A 17 43.78 -9.23 -18.98
C SER A 17 42.43 -9.52 -18.27
N MET A 18 42.48 -10.18 -17.09
CA MET A 18 41.32 -10.56 -16.31
C MET A 18 40.79 -9.46 -15.37
N VAL A 19 41.52 -8.37 -15.22
CA VAL A 19 41.11 -7.26 -14.29
C VAL A 19 39.71 -6.73 -14.62
N LYS A 20 39.36 -6.60 -15.90
CA LYS A 20 38.04 -6.11 -16.33
C LYS A 20 36.92 -7.11 -16.01
N GLU A 21 37.19 -8.40 -16.02
CA GLU A 21 36.23 -9.43 -15.64
C GLU A 21 35.99 -9.41 -14.14
N ILE A 22 37.05 -9.30 -13.35
CA ILE A 22 36.99 -9.16 -11.89
C ILE A 22 36.21 -7.87 -11.49
N GLU A 23 36.50 -6.75 -12.12
CA GLU A 23 35.75 -5.50 -11.89
C GLU A 23 34.24 -5.67 -12.16
N LYS A 24 33.88 -6.42 -13.23
CA LYS A 24 32.49 -6.73 -13.55
C LYS A 24 31.84 -7.64 -12.50
N ASP A 25 32.56 -8.66 -12.05
CA ASP A 25 32.07 -9.60 -11.03
C ASP A 25 31.89 -8.90 -9.67
N ILE A 26 32.83 -8.02 -9.32
CA ILE A 26 32.69 -7.18 -8.11
C ILE A 26 31.45 -6.29 -8.21
N ALA A 27 31.26 -5.61 -9.32
CA ALA A 27 30.09 -4.75 -9.54
C ALA A 27 28.77 -5.53 -9.44
N HIS A 28 28.73 -6.75 -10.00
CA HIS A 28 27.57 -7.62 -9.91
C HIS A 28 27.33 -8.10 -8.46
N PHE A 29 28.39 -8.48 -7.76
CA PHE A 29 28.30 -8.86 -6.35
C PHE A 29 27.80 -7.70 -5.47
N GLU A 30 28.30 -6.48 -5.70
CA GLU A 30 27.83 -5.29 -4.98
C GLU A 30 26.35 -5.02 -5.23
N GLU A 31 25.89 -5.19 -6.47
CA GLU A 31 24.48 -5.05 -6.84
C GLU A 31 23.61 -6.10 -6.14
N ASP A 32 24.00 -7.37 -6.16
CA ASP A 32 23.26 -8.46 -5.51
C ASP A 32 23.27 -8.32 -3.99
N PHE A 33 24.40 -7.89 -3.41
CA PHE A 33 24.50 -7.64 -1.98
C PHE A 33 23.57 -6.49 -1.54
N GLU A 34 23.50 -5.39 -2.30
CA GLU A 34 22.57 -4.31 -2.00
C GLU A 34 21.12 -4.74 -2.16
N LYS A 35 20.77 -5.57 -3.15
CA LYS A 35 19.42 -6.16 -3.27
C LYS A 35 19.05 -6.96 -2.04
N LEU A 36 19.91 -7.91 -1.63
CA LEU A 36 19.70 -8.74 -0.44
C LEU A 36 19.59 -7.90 0.84
N ARG A 37 20.41 -6.86 0.93
CA ARG A 37 20.35 -5.91 2.05
C ARG A 37 18.99 -5.21 2.12
N ILE A 38 18.48 -4.73 1.00
CA ILE A 38 17.15 -4.08 0.93
C ILE A 38 16.04 -5.07 1.30
N GLU A 39 16.08 -6.30 0.77
CA GLU A 39 15.12 -7.35 1.15
C GLU A 39 15.13 -7.63 2.66
N THR A 40 16.30 -7.59 3.30
CA THR A 40 16.40 -7.74 4.75
C THR A 40 15.78 -6.59 5.54
N LEU A 41 15.67 -5.39 4.95
CA LEU A 41 15.00 -4.23 5.55
C LEU A 41 13.48 -4.29 5.43
N LEU A 42 12.95 -5.11 4.52
CA LEU A 42 11.53 -5.34 4.31
C LEU A 42 11.02 -6.43 5.27
N SER A 43 11.09 -6.15 6.57
CA SER A 43 10.72 -7.08 7.64
C SER A 43 9.47 -6.67 8.43
N GLY A 44 8.77 -5.63 8.00
CA GLY A 44 7.51 -5.20 8.59
C GLY A 44 6.39 -6.22 8.34
N GLU A 45 5.42 -6.28 9.25
CA GLU A 45 4.28 -7.22 9.22
C GLU A 45 3.55 -7.27 7.86
N TYR A 46 3.43 -6.10 7.19
CA TYR A 46 2.69 -5.97 5.92
C TYR A 46 3.62 -5.78 4.71
N ASP A 47 4.94 -5.80 4.90
CA ASP A 47 5.88 -5.48 3.81
C ASP A 47 5.80 -6.45 2.64
N SER A 48 5.42 -7.71 2.89
CA SER A 48 5.23 -8.75 1.87
C SER A 48 3.90 -8.64 1.10
N CYS A 49 2.96 -7.79 1.56
CA CYS A 49 1.66 -7.64 0.93
C CYS A 49 1.74 -6.92 -0.42
N ASN A 50 0.71 -7.12 -1.25
CA ASN A 50 0.40 -6.21 -2.34
C ASN A 50 0.12 -4.81 -1.82
N ALA A 51 0.10 -3.82 -2.69
CA ALA A 51 -0.16 -2.44 -2.31
C ALA A 51 -1.36 -1.86 -3.06
N ILE A 52 -2.20 -1.12 -2.35
CA ILE A 52 -3.19 -0.23 -2.97
C ILE A 52 -2.63 1.18 -2.92
N MET A 53 -2.43 1.78 -4.08
CA MET A 53 -1.85 3.11 -4.24
C MET A 53 -2.88 4.07 -4.79
N THR A 54 -3.02 5.24 -4.16
CA THR A 54 -3.93 6.31 -4.60
C THR A 54 -3.13 7.58 -4.85
N LEU A 55 -3.28 8.14 -6.05
CA LEU A 55 -2.73 9.43 -6.43
C LEU A 55 -3.87 10.44 -6.54
N HIS A 56 -3.76 11.56 -5.85
CA HIS A 56 -4.77 12.61 -5.86
C HIS A 56 -4.16 13.98 -6.19
N ALA A 57 -4.81 14.71 -7.10
CA ALA A 57 -4.40 16.06 -7.46
C ALA A 57 -4.66 17.03 -6.30
N GLY A 58 -3.61 17.71 -5.87
CA GLY A 58 -3.68 18.73 -4.84
C GLY A 58 -3.91 20.13 -5.40
N THR A 59 -3.33 21.12 -4.76
CA THR A 59 -3.42 22.51 -5.20
C THR A 59 -2.71 22.72 -6.53
N GLY A 60 -3.40 23.31 -7.51
CA GLY A 60 -2.83 23.62 -8.84
C GLY A 60 -3.79 23.44 -10.02
N GLY A 61 -5.03 23.00 -9.78
CA GLY A 61 -6.06 22.83 -10.83
C GLY A 61 -5.58 21.87 -11.95
N THR A 62 -5.69 22.30 -13.21
CA THR A 62 -5.27 21.50 -14.40
C THR A 62 -3.81 21.06 -14.33
N GLU A 63 -2.92 21.89 -13.80
CA GLU A 63 -1.50 21.54 -13.62
C GLU A 63 -1.30 20.39 -12.62
N ALA A 64 -2.11 20.36 -11.55
CA ALA A 64 -2.04 19.29 -10.56
C ALA A 64 -2.58 17.98 -11.14
N CYS A 65 -3.63 18.02 -11.96
CA CYS A 65 -4.15 16.85 -12.66
C CYS A 65 -3.13 16.27 -13.67
N ASP A 66 -2.43 17.12 -14.40
CA ASP A 66 -1.36 16.70 -15.30
C ASP A 66 -0.16 16.12 -14.51
N TRP A 67 0.14 16.70 -13.35
CA TRP A 67 1.17 16.17 -12.47
C TRP A 67 0.85 14.75 -11.98
N VAL A 68 -0.38 14.47 -11.59
CA VAL A 68 -0.82 13.11 -11.23
C VAL A 68 -0.63 12.15 -12.39
N ASN A 69 -0.97 12.56 -13.62
CA ASN A 69 -0.75 11.74 -14.81
C ASN A 69 0.76 11.44 -15.04
N MET A 70 1.62 12.43 -14.82
CA MET A 70 3.07 12.23 -14.90
C MET A 70 3.58 11.26 -13.83
N LEU A 71 3.10 11.38 -12.57
CA LEU A 71 3.44 10.45 -11.48
C LEU A 71 2.95 9.04 -11.78
N TYR A 72 1.71 8.88 -12.24
CA TYR A 72 1.18 7.56 -12.61
C TYR A 72 2.02 6.89 -13.68
N ARG A 73 2.43 7.65 -14.72
CA ARG A 73 3.33 7.14 -15.77
C ARG A 73 4.70 6.75 -15.21
N MET A 74 5.27 7.58 -14.32
CA MET A 74 6.55 7.32 -13.67
C MET A 74 6.51 6.00 -12.87
N TYR A 75 5.48 5.84 -12.03
CA TYR A 75 5.31 4.62 -11.25
C TYR A 75 5.05 3.40 -12.12
N THR A 76 4.20 3.51 -13.13
CA THR A 76 3.92 2.39 -14.06
C THR A 76 5.19 1.88 -14.75
N ARG A 77 6.10 2.76 -15.12
CA ARG A 77 7.39 2.37 -15.70
C ARG A 77 8.29 1.68 -14.69
N TRP A 78 8.34 2.18 -13.49
CA TRP A 78 9.09 1.53 -12.41
C TRP A 78 8.51 0.14 -12.08
N PHE A 79 7.19 -0.01 -12.04
CA PHE A 79 6.53 -1.32 -11.85
C PHE A 79 6.93 -2.31 -12.94
N GLN A 80 6.96 -1.87 -14.20
CA GLN A 80 7.40 -2.73 -15.31
C GLN A 80 8.84 -3.20 -15.12
N THR A 81 9.73 -2.34 -14.66
CA THR A 81 11.14 -2.69 -14.39
C THR A 81 11.25 -3.70 -13.24
N LYS A 82 10.39 -3.61 -12.23
CA LYS A 82 10.36 -4.55 -11.10
C LYS A 82 9.56 -5.83 -11.38
N GLY A 83 8.88 -5.92 -12.51
CA GLY A 83 8.02 -7.06 -12.84
C GLY A 83 6.70 -7.08 -12.06
N PHE A 84 6.28 -5.94 -11.50
CA PHE A 84 5.00 -5.81 -10.81
C PHE A 84 3.85 -5.67 -11.82
N SER A 85 2.70 -6.26 -11.49
CA SER A 85 1.46 -6.05 -12.24
C SER A 85 0.61 -4.96 -11.60
N VAL A 86 -0.16 -4.24 -12.42
CA VAL A 86 -0.98 -3.10 -11.98
C VAL A 86 -2.40 -3.28 -12.46
N GLN A 87 -3.36 -3.17 -11.53
CA GLN A 87 -4.78 -3.17 -11.84
C GLN A 87 -5.41 -1.86 -11.36
N VAL A 88 -6.01 -1.10 -12.28
CA VAL A 88 -6.73 0.13 -11.93
C VAL A 88 -8.06 -0.23 -11.29
N LEU A 89 -8.30 0.29 -10.08
CA LEU A 89 -9.51 0.08 -9.30
C LEU A 89 -10.50 1.23 -9.44
N ASP A 90 -9.99 2.46 -9.45
CA ASP A 90 -10.80 3.67 -9.59
C ASP A 90 -10.05 4.73 -10.40
N TYR A 91 -10.77 5.48 -11.22
CA TYR A 91 -10.17 6.47 -12.10
C TYR A 91 -11.12 7.65 -12.31
N LEU A 92 -10.64 8.84 -12.03
CA LEU A 92 -11.38 10.09 -12.23
C LEU A 92 -10.55 11.06 -13.07
N ASP A 93 -11.06 11.41 -14.25
CA ASP A 93 -10.43 12.40 -15.12
C ASP A 93 -10.39 13.81 -14.50
N GLY A 94 -9.39 14.58 -14.88
CA GLY A 94 -9.38 16.03 -14.64
C GLY A 94 -10.37 16.74 -15.53
N ASP A 95 -10.87 17.89 -15.09
CA ASP A 95 -11.92 18.65 -15.81
C ASP A 95 -11.52 19.05 -17.24
N ILE A 96 -10.25 19.27 -17.52
CA ILE A 96 -9.73 19.69 -18.84
C ILE A 96 -8.74 18.66 -19.37
N THR A 97 -7.83 18.17 -18.54
CA THR A 97 -6.80 17.19 -18.89
C THR A 97 -6.19 16.58 -17.64
N GLY A 98 -5.50 15.44 -17.82
CA GLY A 98 -4.82 14.75 -16.74
C GLY A 98 -5.78 13.96 -15.85
N ILE A 99 -5.30 13.56 -14.69
CA ILE A 99 -5.98 12.65 -13.76
C ILE A 99 -6.25 13.42 -12.46
N LYS A 100 -7.49 13.48 -12.00
CA LYS A 100 -7.85 14.11 -10.73
C LYS A 100 -7.63 13.17 -9.56
N ASN A 101 -8.00 11.91 -9.75
CA ASN A 101 -7.78 10.84 -8.77
C ASN A 101 -7.62 9.50 -9.50
N ILE A 102 -6.68 8.69 -9.04
CA ILE A 102 -6.54 7.31 -9.52
C ILE A 102 -6.14 6.42 -8.36
N THR A 103 -6.85 5.30 -8.23
CA THR A 103 -6.54 4.23 -7.28
C THR A 103 -6.25 2.96 -8.06
N PHE A 104 -5.15 2.31 -7.76
CA PHE A 104 -4.73 1.08 -8.41
C PHE A 104 -4.05 0.14 -7.43
N GLU A 105 -4.24 -1.13 -7.67
CA GLU A 105 -3.56 -2.22 -6.98
C GLU A 105 -2.23 -2.51 -7.68
N VAL A 106 -1.21 -2.77 -6.89
CA VAL A 106 0.12 -3.19 -7.34
C VAL A 106 0.41 -4.56 -6.74
N VAL A 107 0.50 -5.57 -7.61
CA VAL A 107 0.73 -6.96 -7.24
C VAL A 107 2.17 -7.33 -7.54
N GLY A 108 2.88 -7.79 -6.54
CA GLY A 108 4.27 -8.24 -6.66
C GLY A 108 4.94 -8.45 -5.30
N ASP A 109 6.08 -9.12 -5.31
CA ASP A 109 6.82 -9.44 -4.09
C ASP A 109 7.27 -8.19 -3.36
N ASN A 110 6.83 -8.04 -2.10
CA ASN A 110 7.11 -6.90 -1.24
C ASN A 110 6.66 -5.55 -1.82
N ALA A 111 5.59 -5.53 -2.64
CA ALA A 111 5.12 -4.31 -3.30
C ALA A 111 4.82 -3.19 -2.29
N TYR A 112 4.09 -3.49 -1.20
CA TYR A 112 3.83 -2.51 -0.15
C TYR A 112 5.11 -2.07 0.56
N GLY A 113 6.02 -2.99 0.85
CA GLY A 113 7.27 -2.72 1.53
C GLY A 113 8.14 -1.67 0.81
N TYR A 114 8.20 -1.73 -0.52
CA TYR A 114 8.86 -0.72 -1.34
C TYR A 114 8.05 0.58 -1.42
N LEU A 115 6.75 0.48 -1.72
CA LEU A 115 5.89 1.62 -2.05
C LEU A 115 5.52 2.47 -0.84
N LYS A 116 5.54 1.95 0.40
CA LYS A 116 5.35 2.75 1.62
C LYS A 116 6.32 3.95 1.69
N SER A 117 7.48 3.86 1.02
CA SER A 117 8.45 4.94 0.90
C SER A 117 7.95 6.13 0.06
N GLU A 118 6.99 5.91 -0.84
CA GLU A 118 6.46 6.93 -1.74
C GLU A 118 5.24 7.67 -1.17
N LYS A 119 4.76 7.25 0.00
CA LYS A 119 3.62 7.86 0.68
C LYS A 119 3.92 9.28 1.13
N GLY A 120 3.14 10.24 0.63
CA GLY A 120 3.23 11.65 1.01
C GLY A 120 2.92 12.60 -0.14
N VAL A 121 3.38 13.85 -0.02
CA VAL A 121 3.11 14.90 -1.00
C VAL A 121 4.29 15.08 -1.94
N HIS A 122 4.03 15.05 -3.23
CA HIS A 122 4.99 15.27 -4.32
C HIS A 122 4.79 16.64 -4.95
N ARG A 123 5.85 17.45 -5.00
CA ARG A 123 5.83 18.81 -5.53
C ARG A 123 6.51 18.88 -6.89
N LEU A 124 5.82 19.41 -7.89
CA LEU A 124 6.39 19.75 -9.21
C LEU A 124 6.58 21.25 -9.36
N VAL A 125 7.72 21.66 -9.88
CA VAL A 125 8.02 23.05 -10.28
C VAL A 125 8.48 23.05 -11.74
N ARG A 126 7.64 23.60 -12.64
CA ARG A 126 7.95 23.68 -14.07
C ARG A 126 7.33 24.94 -14.70
N ILE A 127 7.75 25.24 -15.93
CA ILE A 127 7.02 26.18 -16.79
C ILE A 127 5.74 25.48 -17.26
N SER A 128 4.59 26.13 -17.05
CA SER A 128 3.29 25.56 -17.37
C SER A 128 3.10 25.41 -18.89
N PRO A 129 2.76 24.21 -19.39
CA PRO A 129 2.35 24.04 -20.78
C PRO A 129 0.94 24.58 -21.07
N PHE A 130 0.15 24.85 -20.01
CA PHE A 130 -1.22 25.35 -20.13
C PHE A 130 -1.33 26.87 -20.01
N ASN A 131 -0.22 27.55 -19.69
CA ASN A 131 -0.17 29.01 -19.54
C ASN A 131 0.58 29.64 -20.71
N SER A 132 -0.15 30.35 -21.58
CA SER A 132 0.43 31.05 -22.73
C SER A 132 1.53 32.08 -22.39
N ALA A 133 1.54 32.58 -21.15
CA ALA A 133 2.57 33.53 -20.68
C ALA A 133 3.87 32.83 -20.20
N GLY A 134 3.97 31.49 -20.28
CA GLY A 134 5.16 30.73 -19.93
C GLY A 134 5.57 30.90 -18.45
N LYS A 135 4.62 31.16 -17.56
CA LYS A 135 4.93 31.34 -16.12
C LYS A 135 5.28 30.01 -15.47
N ARG A 136 6.26 30.06 -14.58
CA ARG A 136 6.63 28.93 -13.72
C ARG A 136 5.51 28.70 -12.69
N GLN A 137 5.02 27.47 -12.62
CA GLN A 137 3.96 27.04 -11.71
C GLN A 137 4.48 25.96 -10.75
N THR A 138 3.85 25.89 -9.59
CA THR A 138 4.07 24.85 -8.60
C THR A 138 2.79 24.06 -8.42
N SER A 139 2.87 22.72 -8.54
CA SER A 139 1.74 21.82 -8.40
C SER A 139 2.05 20.78 -7.35
N PHE A 140 1.02 20.33 -6.65
CA PHE A 140 1.13 19.31 -5.63
C PHE A 140 0.22 18.13 -5.98
N ALA A 141 0.69 16.92 -5.68
CA ALA A 141 -0.09 15.71 -5.72
C ALA A 141 0.21 14.90 -4.46
N SER A 142 -0.80 14.27 -3.89
CA SER A 142 -0.60 13.30 -2.81
C SER A 142 -0.52 11.90 -3.37
N CYS A 143 0.35 11.11 -2.79
CA CYS A 143 0.45 9.68 -2.96
C CYS A 143 0.11 9.03 -1.62
N ASP A 144 -0.93 8.23 -1.57
CA ASP A 144 -1.28 7.38 -0.43
C ASP A 144 -1.02 5.94 -0.78
N VAL A 145 -0.47 5.17 0.16
CA VAL A 145 -0.13 3.77 -0.02
C VAL A 145 -0.61 3.02 1.21
N VAL A 146 -1.42 2.00 0.98
CA VAL A 146 -1.90 1.08 2.03
C VAL A 146 -1.63 -0.35 1.60
N PRO A 147 -1.39 -1.27 2.54
CA PRO A 147 -1.25 -2.68 2.21
C PRO A 147 -2.61 -3.24 1.75
N ASP A 148 -2.58 -4.13 0.77
CA ASP A 148 -3.72 -4.95 0.43
C ASP A 148 -3.73 -6.17 1.36
N ILE A 149 -4.61 -6.12 2.34
CA ILE A 149 -4.75 -7.17 3.34
C ILE A 149 -5.90 -8.06 2.88
N GLU A 150 -5.63 -9.00 1.98
CA GLU A 150 -6.55 -10.09 1.65
C GLU A 150 -6.52 -11.12 2.78
N GLU A 151 -7.31 -10.93 3.82
CA GLU A 151 -7.74 -12.04 4.66
C GLU A 151 -8.98 -12.64 4.03
N ASP A 152 -8.88 -13.86 3.51
CA ASP A 152 -10.03 -14.67 3.15
C ASP A 152 -10.86 -14.88 4.42
N ILE A 153 -11.96 -14.10 4.54
CA ILE A 153 -12.82 -14.11 5.72
C ILE A 153 -13.70 -15.36 5.65
N ASP A 154 -13.10 -16.52 5.84
CA ASP A 154 -13.85 -17.76 6.10
C ASP A 154 -14.11 -17.83 7.61
N ILE A 155 -15.35 -17.48 7.99
CA ILE A 155 -15.75 -17.48 9.38
C ILE A 155 -16.14 -18.90 9.77
N ASP A 156 -15.19 -19.63 10.33
CA ASP A 156 -15.45 -20.90 10.97
C ASP A 156 -16.06 -20.67 12.35
N ILE A 157 -17.36 -20.94 12.46
CA ILE A 157 -18.09 -20.84 13.74
C ILE A 157 -18.06 -22.20 14.40
N LEU A 158 -17.30 -22.34 15.48
CA LEU A 158 -17.28 -23.56 16.29
C LEU A 158 -18.59 -23.67 17.08
N GLU A 159 -19.16 -24.86 17.18
CA GLU A 159 -20.41 -25.08 17.94
C GLU A 159 -20.21 -24.79 19.44
N ASP A 160 -19.01 -25.00 19.97
CA ASP A 160 -18.65 -24.73 21.37
C ASP A 160 -18.65 -23.22 21.71
N ASP A 161 -18.49 -22.36 20.70
CA ASP A 161 -18.54 -20.90 20.86
C ASP A 161 -19.96 -20.34 20.84
N LEU A 162 -20.95 -21.21 20.64
CA LEU A 162 -22.34 -20.81 20.51
C LEU A 162 -23.16 -21.21 21.73
N LYS A 163 -23.80 -20.22 22.35
CA LYS A 163 -24.90 -20.46 23.29
C LYS A 163 -26.23 -20.30 22.57
N ILE A 164 -26.96 -21.42 22.43
CA ILE A 164 -28.26 -21.46 21.74
C ILE A 164 -29.37 -21.59 22.78
N ASP A 165 -30.20 -20.57 22.88
CA ASP A 165 -31.36 -20.54 23.76
C ASP A 165 -32.65 -20.59 22.93
N THR A 166 -33.60 -21.47 23.33
CA THR A 166 -34.93 -21.54 22.74
C THR A 166 -35.93 -20.81 23.64
N TYR A 167 -36.80 -20.02 23.06
CA TYR A 167 -37.82 -19.33 23.83
C TYR A 167 -39.16 -19.28 23.06
N ARG A 168 -40.21 -18.86 23.77
CA ARG A 168 -41.54 -18.75 23.16
C ARG A 168 -41.62 -17.40 22.42
N ALA A 169 -41.99 -17.49 21.12
CA ALA A 169 -42.23 -16.31 20.32
C ALA A 169 -43.36 -15.45 20.96
N SER A 170 -43.11 -14.15 21.10
CA SER A 170 -44.12 -13.18 21.52
C SER A 170 -44.58 -12.39 20.30
N GLY A 171 -45.88 -12.49 19.94
CA GLY A 171 -46.44 -11.74 18.81
C GLY A 171 -47.93 -12.02 18.60
N ALA A 172 -48.59 -11.25 17.75
CA ALA A 172 -49.98 -11.41 17.37
C ALA A 172 -50.14 -12.68 16.47
N GLY A 173 -50.32 -13.83 17.11
CA GLY A 173 -50.55 -15.12 16.44
C GLY A 173 -51.46 -16.02 17.31
N GLY A 174 -52.31 -16.84 16.68
CA GLY A 174 -53.30 -17.70 17.36
C GLY A 174 -52.70 -18.65 18.39
N GLN A 175 -53.54 -19.45 19.08
CA GLN A 175 -53.18 -20.34 20.20
C GLN A 175 -51.95 -21.24 19.98
N HIS A 176 -51.53 -21.47 18.75
CA HIS A 176 -50.39 -22.34 18.42
C HIS A 176 -49.04 -21.65 18.60
N VAL A 177 -48.94 -20.33 18.37
CA VAL A 177 -47.70 -19.54 18.50
C VAL A 177 -47.29 -19.43 19.99
N ASN A 178 -48.23 -19.39 20.91
CA ASN A 178 -48.00 -19.25 22.34
C ASN A 178 -47.67 -20.59 23.05
N LYS A 179 -47.76 -21.72 22.39
CA LYS A 179 -47.54 -23.08 22.98
C LYS A 179 -46.18 -23.70 22.58
N THR A 180 -45.56 -23.29 21.49
CA THR A 180 -44.31 -23.90 20.99
C THR A 180 -43.14 -22.91 21.13
N SER A 181 -42.04 -23.41 21.72
CA SER A 181 -40.78 -22.62 21.84
C SER A 181 -40.01 -22.70 20.51
N SER A 182 -40.55 -22.05 19.46
CA SER A 182 -39.95 -22.06 18.11
C SER A 182 -38.92 -20.93 17.87
N ALA A 183 -38.93 -19.92 18.73
CA ALA A 183 -37.96 -18.82 18.63
C ALA A 183 -36.57 -19.24 19.13
N ILE A 184 -35.53 -18.81 18.39
CA ILE A 184 -34.15 -19.13 18.67
C ILE A 184 -33.38 -17.83 18.94
N ARG A 185 -32.53 -17.86 19.96
CA ARG A 185 -31.49 -16.85 20.23
C ARG A 185 -30.15 -17.56 20.23
N ILE A 186 -29.23 -17.04 19.43
CA ILE A 186 -27.84 -17.50 19.39
C ILE A 186 -26.97 -16.38 19.91
N THR A 187 -26.14 -16.69 20.89
CA THR A 187 -25.09 -15.79 21.39
C THR A 187 -23.74 -16.38 21.03
N HIS A 188 -22.94 -15.64 20.32
CA HIS A 188 -21.55 -15.98 20.06
C HIS A 188 -20.71 -15.54 21.25
N LEU A 189 -20.17 -16.50 22.00
CA LEU A 189 -19.50 -16.25 23.28
C LEU A 189 -18.25 -15.36 23.17
N PRO A 190 -17.35 -15.55 22.16
CA PRO A 190 -16.15 -14.75 22.04
C PRO A 190 -16.42 -13.26 21.77
N THR A 191 -17.39 -12.94 20.88
CA THR A 191 -17.68 -11.57 20.46
C THR A 191 -18.87 -10.94 21.22
N GLY A 192 -19.63 -11.73 21.95
CA GLY A 192 -20.86 -11.27 22.61
C GLY A 192 -22.02 -10.94 21.67
N ILE A 193 -21.90 -11.21 20.37
CA ILE A 193 -22.94 -10.92 19.38
C ILE A 193 -24.15 -11.80 19.65
N VAL A 194 -25.31 -11.18 19.72
CA VAL A 194 -26.60 -11.87 19.90
C VAL A 194 -27.45 -11.71 18.64
N VAL A 195 -28.01 -12.81 18.16
CA VAL A 195 -29.00 -12.87 17.07
C VAL A 195 -30.24 -13.59 17.52
N GLN A 196 -31.40 -13.19 17.00
CA GLN A 196 -32.68 -13.79 17.33
C GLN A 196 -33.48 -14.00 16.03
N CYS A 197 -34.13 -15.15 15.92
CA CYS A 197 -35.05 -15.46 14.84
C CYS A 197 -36.31 -16.13 15.38
N GLN A 198 -37.49 -15.60 15.00
CA GLN A 198 -38.80 -16.14 15.41
C GLN A 198 -39.83 -16.13 14.27
N ASN A 199 -39.39 -15.87 13.03
CA ASN A 199 -40.29 -15.64 11.89
C ASN A 199 -40.95 -16.93 11.35
N GLU A 200 -40.32 -18.09 11.58
CA GLU A 200 -40.81 -19.35 11.07
C GLU A 200 -41.44 -20.22 12.17
N ARG A 201 -42.35 -21.11 11.77
CA ARG A 201 -42.98 -22.05 12.70
C ARG A 201 -42.06 -23.22 13.09
N SER A 202 -41.03 -23.47 12.28
CA SER A 202 -40.02 -24.50 12.51
C SER A 202 -38.83 -23.96 13.27
N GLN A 203 -38.54 -24.58 14.42
CA GLN A 203 -37.33 -24.27 15.20
C GLN A 203 -36.05 -24.47 14.39
N HIS A 204 -36.00 -25.48 13.53
CA HIS A 204 -34.83 -25.76 12.69
C HIS A 204 -34.56 -24.62 11.68
N HIS A 205 -35.60 -24.17 10.98
CA HIS A 205 -35.46 -23.03 10.04
C HIS A 205 -35.07 -21.72 10.74
N ASN A 206 -35.59 -21.50 11.96
CA ASN A 206 -35.19 -20.35 12.75
C ASN A 206 -33.70 -20.43 13.17
N LYS A 207 -33.19 -21.66 13.49
CA LYS A 207 -31.76 -21.88 13.78
C LYS A 207 -30.91 -21.61 12.56
N GLU A 208 -31.26 -22.12 11.39
CA GLU A 208 -30.53 -21.87 10.14
C GLU A 208 -30.47 -20.37 9.80
N LYS A 209 -31.61 -19.66 9.86
CA LYS A 209 -31.65 -18.22 9.62
C LYS A 209 -30.85 -17.43 10.65
N ALA A 210 -30.93 -17.79 11.93
CA ALA A 210 -30.14 -17.18 12.97
C ALA A 210 -28.64 -17.39 12.75
N MET A 211 -28.21 -18.58 12.31
CA MET A 211 -26.81 -18.85 11.94
C MET A 211 -26.35 -17.98 10.76
N GLN A 212 -27.18 -17.83 9.71
CA GLN A 212 -26.87 -16.95 8.59
C GLN A 212 -26.74 -15.47 9.04
N MET A 213 -27.65 -15.01 9.93
CA MET A 213 -27.57 -13.67 10.50
C MET A 213 -26.32 -13.49 11.36
N LEU A 214 -25.92 -14.52 12.12
CA LEU A 214 -24.69 -14.48 12.92
C LEU A 214 -23.45 -14.38 12.02
N LYS A 215 -23.35 -15.22 10.99
CA LYS A 215 -22.26 -15.15 10.00
C LYS A 215 -22.15 -13.77 9.36
N ALA A 216 -23.27 -13.19 8.93
CA ALA A 216 -23.28 -11.85 8.34
C ALA A 216 -22.81 -10.77 9.33
N LYS A 217 -23.19 -10.85 10.61
CA LYS A 217 -22.74 -9.90 11.64
C LYS A 217 -21.27 -10.05 11.99
N LEU A 218 -20.78 -11.29 12.08
CA LEU A 218 -19.36 -11.56 12.34
C LEU A 218 -18.50 -11.05 11.18
N LYS A 219 -18.95 -11.26 9.93
CA LYS A 219 -18.27 -10.72 8.75
C LYS A 219 -18.17 -9.19 8.79
N LEU A 220 -19.27 -8.52 9.13
CA LEU A 220 -19.28 -7.07 9.24
C LEU A 220 -18.34 -6.56 10.36
N LEU A 221 -18.29 -7.26 11.51
CA LEU A 221 -17.37 -6.91 12.59
C LEU A 221 -15.91 -7.05 12.15
N GLN A 222 -15.57 -8.14 11.48
CA GLN A 222 -14.23 -8.40 10.99
C GLN A 222 -13.82 -7.39 9.90
N GLU A 223 -14.73 -7.03 8.98
CA GLU A 223 -14.53 -5.96 8.02
C GLU A 223 -14.28 -4.60 8.70
N GLN A 224 -14.96 -4.32 9.82
CA GLN A 224 -14.73 -3.10 10.61
C GLN A 224 -13.36 -3.10 11.29
N GLU A 225 -12.98 -4.21 11.94
CA GLU A 225 -11.66 -4.35 12.56
C GLU A 225 -10.53 -4.22 11.53
N GLN A 226 -10.72 -4.78 10.34
CA GLN A 226 -9.77 -4.67 9.24
C GLN A 226 -9.67 -3.22 8.72
N ALA A 227 -10.80 -2.53 8.58
CA ALA A 227 -10.84 -1.12 8.19
C ALA A 227 -10.16 -0.22 9.24
N GLU A 228 -10.31 -0.52 10.54
CA GLU A 228 -9.61 0.18 11.63
C GLU A 228 -8.10 -0.05 11.54
N LYS A 229 -7.63 -1.29 11.35
CA LYS A 229 -6.20 -1.61 11.14
C LYS A 229 -5.61 -0.84 9.96
N VAL A 230 -6.31 -0.84 8.81
CA VAL A 230 -5.89 -0.07 7.62
C VAL A 230 -5.85 1.42 7.91
N SER A 231 -6.82 1.95 8.66
CA SER A 231 -6.86 3.36 9.06
C SER A 231 -5.69 3.74 9.97
N ASP A 232 -5.32 2.87 10.92
CA ASP A 232 -4.17 3.07 11.80
C ASP A 232 -2.85 3.05 11.02
N ILE A 233 -2.70 2.13 10.07
CA ILE A 233 -1.54 2.06 9.14
C ILE A 233 -1.50 3.29 8.25
N ARG A 234 -2.68 3.77 7.82
CA ARG A 234 -2.78 4.98 7.00
C ARG A 234 -2.29 6.21 7.76
N GLY A 235 -2.56 6.30 9.06
CA GLY A 235 -2.21 7.44 9.90
C GLY A 235 -2.89 8.74 9.49
N GLU A 236 -2.44 9.86 10.05
CA GLU A 236 -3.02 11.18 9.75
C GLU A 236 -2.80 11.58 8.29
N VAL A 237 -3.88 11.93 7.60
CA VAL A 237 -3.83 12.54 6.26
C VAL A 237 -3.35 13.98 6.39
N LYS A 238 -2.11 14.25 5.98
CA LYS A 238 -1.54 15.61 6.01
C LYS A 238 -2.07 16.45 4.87
N ASP A 239 -2.27 17.73 5.11
CA ASP A 239 -2.68 18.69 4.09
C ASP A 239 -1.76 18.67 2.86
N ILE A 240 -2.37 18.65 1.66
CA ILE A 240 -1.66 18.64 0.38
C ILE A 240 -1.22 20.05 0.04
N GLY A 241 -0.02 20.45 0.53
CA GLY A 241 0.50 21.81 0.35
C GLY A 241 1.95 21.97 0.75
N PHE A 242 2.36 23.24 0.82
CA PHE A 242 3.70 23.62 1.29
C PHE A 242 3.91 23.17 2.75
N GLY A 243 4.99 22.46 3.00
CA GLY A 243 5.37 21.99 4.34
C GLY A 243 5.30 20.47 4.54
N ASN A 244 4.43 19.78 3.83
CA ASN A 244 4.26 18.33 3.96
C ASN A 244 4.86 17.53 2.79
N GLN A 245 5.64 18.18 1.92
CA GLN A 245 6.23 17.53 0.75
C GLN A 245 7.35 16.57 1.14
N ILE A 246 7.29 15.35 0.64
CA ILE A 246 8.34 14.34 0.77
C ILE A 246 9.41 14.51 -0.31
N ARG A 247 8.99 14.83 -1.55
CA ARG A 247 9.90 14.97 -2.69
C ARG A 247 9.51 16.12 -3.60
N SER A 248 10.51 16.86 -4.06
CA SER A 248 10.36 17.98 -5.00
C SER A 248 11.02 17.65 -6.32
N TYR A 249 10.31 17.92 -7.42
CA TYR A 249 10.74 17.78 -8.80
C TYR A 249 10.80 19.17 -9.42
N VAL A 250 12.00 19.68 -9.67
CA VAL A 250 12.25 21.01 -10.26
C VAL A 250 12.77 20.80 -11.68
N MET A 251 12.05 21.35 -12.65
CA MET A 251 12.45 21.29 -14.07
C MET A 251 13.06 22.61 -14.56
N GLN A 252 12.71 23.74 -13.93
CA GLN A 252 13.24 25.07 -14.27
C GLN A 252 13.40 25.93 -12.98
N PRO A 253 14.43 26.79 -12.89
CA PRO A 253 15.48 27.12 -13.88
C PRO A 253 16.63 26.12 -13.92
N TYR A 254 16.67 25.16 -13.02
CA TYR A 254 17.61 24.03 -12.97
C TYR A 254 16.82 22.72 -12.84
N THR A 255 17.44 21.61 -13.16
CA THR A 255 16.83 20.28 -13.04
C THR A 255 17.31 19.60 -11.77
N LEU A 256 16.37 19.21 -10.90
CA LEU A 256 16.67 18.54 -9.64
C LEU A 256 15.45 17.78 -9.12
N VAL A 257 15.64 16.54 -8.73
CA VAL A 257 14.71 15.81 -7.86
C VAL A 257 15.38 15.67 -6.49
N LYS A 258 14.69 16.10 -5.42
CA LYS A 258 15.20 16.01 -4.05
C LYS A 258 14.16 15.38 -3.13
N ASP A 259 14.55 14.33 -2.43
CA ASP A 259 13.79 13.80 -1.30
C ASP A 259 14.19 14.52 -0.01
N HIS A 260 13.22 15.17 0.64
CA HIS A 260 13.46 15.99 1.82
C HIS A 260 13.67 15.20 3.10
N ARG A 261 13.32 13.89 3.11
CA ARG A 261 13.47 13.01 4.27
C ARG A 261 14.89 12.46 4.38
N THR A 262 15.45 12.09 3.24
CA THR A 262 16.78 11.46 3.15
C THR A 262 17.87 12.42 2.65
N ASN A 263 17.48 13.60 2.14
CA ASN A 263 18.34 14.56 1.44
C ASN A 263 19.02 14.01 0.18
N VAL A 264 18.55 12.90 -0.36
CA VAL A 264 19.05 12.35 -1.63
C VAL A 264 18.57 13.21 -2.78
N GLU A 265 19.48 13.49 -3.72
CA GLU A 265 19.25 14.37 -4.87
C GLU A 265 19.66 13.67 -6.18
N ASN A 266 18.88 13.90 -7.25
CA ASN A 266 19.21 13.47 -8.61
C ASN A 266 18.97 14.63 -9.60
N GLY A 267 20.00 15.04 -10.32
CA GLY A 267 19.90 16.09 -11.35
C GLY A 267 19.20 15.65 -12.63
N ASN A 268 19.09 14.34 -12.88
CA ASN A 268 18.44 13.79 -14.07
C ASN A 268 16.94 13.56 -13.83
N VAL A 269 16.16 14.65 -13.83
CA VAL A 269 14.71 14.60 -13.62
C VAL A 269 14.00 13.72 -14.64
N THR A 270 14.51 13.67 -15.87
CA THR A 270 13.91 12.85 -16.95
C THR A 270 14.03 11.37 -16.63
N ALA A 271 15.19 10.88 -16.21
CA ALA A 271 15.38 9.49 -15.82
C ALA A 271 14.46 9.11 -14.66
N VAL A 272 14.33 9.97 -13.66
CA VAL A 272 13.42 9.74 -12.52
C VAL A 272 11.96 9.65 -13.00
N LEU A 273 11.49 10.57 -13.86
CA LEU A 273 10.15 10.54 -14.43
C LEU A 273 9.93 9.36 -15.41
N ASP A 274 11.00 8.75 -15.86
CA ASP A 274 10.99 7.54 -16.68
C ASP A 274 11.09 6.25 -15.84
N GLY A 275 11.08 6.36 -14.50
CA GLY A 275 10.96 5.24 -13.59
C GLY A 275 12.22 4.89 -12.79
N ASP A 276 13.28 5.70 -12.83
CA ASP A 276 14.48 5.50 -12.01
C ASP A 276 14.25 6.00 -10.56
N LEU A 277 13.56 5.17 -9.76
CA LEU A 277 13.16 5.50 -8.39
C LEU A 277 13.98 4.78 -7.32
N ASP A 278 14.72 3.74 -7.68
CA ASP A 278 15.39 2.86 -6.72
C ASP A 278 16.29 3.60 -5.74
N MET A 279 17.00 4.64 -6.20
CA MET A 279 17.88 5.40 -5.33
C MET A 279 17.12 6.10 -4.17
N PHE A 280 15.91 6.61 -4.42
CA PHE A 280 15.09 7.28 -3.41
C PHE A 280 14.42 6.27 -2.47
N ILE A 281 13.86 5.20 -3.03
CA ILE A 281 13.20 4.12 -2.29
C ILE A 281 14.21 3.47 -1.34
N ASN A 282 15.36 3.05 -1.85
CA ASN A 282 16.40 2.39 -1.08
C ASN A 282 16.98 3.31 0.01
N ALA A 283 17.18 4.60 -0.29
CA ALA A 283 17.63 5.56 0.69
C ALA A 283 16.64 5.75 1.84
N TYR A 284 15.34 5.77 1.53
CA TYR A 284 14.31 5.88 2.56
C TYR A 284 14.23 4.61 3.43
N LEU A 285 14.27 3.43 2.83
CA LEU A 285 14.27 2.16 3.58
C LEU A 285 15.48 2.08 4.52
N LYS A 286 16.67 2.47 4.06
CA LYS A 286 17.88 2.57 4.90
C LYS A 286 17.72 3.60 6.02
N TYR A 287 17.09 4.75 5.75
CA TYR A 287 16.84 5.81 6.72
C TYR A 287 15.93 5.34 7.86
N VAL A 288 14.81 4.70 7.54
CA VAL A 288 13.85 4.19 8.54
C VAL A 288 14.51 3.10 9.40
N SER A 289 15.19 2.14 8.81
CA SER A 289 15.87 1.06 9.54
C SER A 289 17.04 1.54 10.42
N GLY A 290 17.71 2.63 10.02
CA GLY A 290 18.78 3.26 10.81
C GLY A 290 18.26 4.07 12.01
N GLY A 291 17.04 4.60 11.91
CA GLY A 291 16.38 5.38 12.97
C GLY A 291 15.89 4.54 14.15
N GLU A 292 15.51 3.30 13.92
CA GLU A 292 15.08 2.38 14.99
C GLU A 292 16.23 1.96 15.93
N LYS A 293 17.49 2.08 15.51
CA LYS A 293 18.66 1.79 16.37
C LYS A 293 19.10 2.96 17.26
N GLY A 294 18.53 4.15 17.09
CA GLY A 294 18.88 5.36 17.85
C GLY A 294 18.00 5.69 19.05
N GLY A 295 17.00 4.86 19.37
CA GLY A 295 16.00 5.09 20.42
C GLY A 295 16.25 4.41 21.75
N THR A 296 17.47 4.02 22.09
CA THR A 296 17.81 3.49 23.43
C THR A 296 19.20 3.95 23.84
N VAL A 297 19.30 5.15 24.38
CA VAL A 297 20.27 5.51 25.43
C VAL A 297 19.55 6.46 26.41
#